data_54ebe1112a0970321129ddfd448ff25a
#
_entry.id   54ebe1112a0970321129ddfd448ff25a
#
_cell.length_a   1.000
_cell.length_b   1.000
_cell.length_c   1.000
_cell.angle_alpha   90.00
_cell.angle_beta   90.00
_cell.angle_gamma   90.00
#
_symmetry.space_group_name_H-M   'P 1'
#
loop_
_entity.id
_entity.type
_entity.pdbx_description
1 polymer ?
#
loop_
_entity_poly.entity_id
_entity_poly.type
_entity_poly.pdbx_seq_one_letter_code
_entity_poly.pdbx_strand_id
1 'polypeptide(L)'
;MRLNIGVIFGGKSVEHEISIISATEIMNSFDTNKYKVVPIYIDKDNTWYYGEHLKSILHYRDIALVKRYAKKVSLVKRGKSFILEEQGFFKKNICVIDMVMPLGHGAYLEDGSLQGYLNMLGVPFVGSSVIASAIGQDKVIQKELFEFNNIPVCKYIWFNDFEFEKNKKDVLDKINTLKYPLYVKPASLGSSIGINLVKDEKELTRAIKEAIPLDSKIIVEESVPNVKEANISVMGNTEKCTTSEIEEISINSEFYSFKEKYVEGYNKLNKPEEINKPIVSKEMMEDMRNYAIKAFKVIGASGVARIDFLIDDKNKKVFVNEINTIPGDLASYLWMAKKMTQGELIENLIKITISNQKKKDSKLQAFEGNLLEQYDILKGKKLQKKKDKENQK
;
A
#
# COMPACT_ATOMS: atom_id res chain seq x y z
N MET A 1 -6.43 28.43 -11.59
CA MET A 1 -5.09 28.06 -11.06
C MET A 1 -5.00 26.54 -11.08
N ARG A 2 -3.90 25.98 -11.61
CA ARG A 2 -3.69 24.52 -11.61
C ARG A 2 -3.20 24.04 -10.24
N LEU A 3 -3.67 22.88 -9.78
CA LEU A 3 -3.13 22.25 -8.57
C LEU A 3 -1.79 21.58 -8.88
N ASN A 4 -0.80 21.79 -8.02
CA ASN A 4 0.50 21.13 -8.10
C ASN A 4 0.42 19.78 -7.37
N ILE A 5 0.45 18.70 -8.11
CA ILE A 5 0.40 17.33 -7.57
C ILE A 5 1.81 16.75 -7.54
N GLY A 6 2.34 16.55 -6.34
CA GLY A 6 3.61 15.85 -6.15
C GLY A 6 3.41 14.35 -6.32
N VAL A 7 3.93 13.77 -7.39
CA VAL A 7 3.92 12.31 -7.59
C VAL A 7 5.19 11.73 -7.00
N ILE A 8 5.06 10.92 -5.92
CA ILE A 8 6.19 10.31 -5.21
C ILE A 8 6.28 8.83 -5.61
N PHE A 9 7.45 8.39 -6.06
CA PHE A 9 7.69 7.06 -6.56
C PHE A 9 9.15 6.61 -6.42
N GLY A 10 9.45 5.34 -6.71
CA GLY A 10 10.76 4.71 -6.55
C GLY A 10 10.88 4.02 -5.19
N GLY A 11 11.83 4.45 -4.37
CA GLY A 11 12.01 4.01 -2.97
C GLY A 11 12.96 2.84 -2.79
N LYS A 12 13.34 2.57 -1.54
CA LYS A 12 14.19 1.45 -1.13
C LYS A 12 13.36 0.17 -1.00
N SER A 13 12.96 -0.38 -2.13
CA SER A 13 12.09 -1.56 -2.21
C SER A 13 12.58 -2.50 -3.30
N VAL A 14 12.25 -3.77 -3.16
CA VAL A 14 12.45 -4.78 -4.21
C VAL A 14 11.59 -4.49 -5.45
N GLU A 15 10.54 -3.69 -5.29
CA GLU A 15 9.59 -3.26 -6.33
C GLU A 15 9.92 -1.86 -6.91
N HIS A 16 11.16 -1.37 -6.68
CA HIS A 16 11.62 -0.06 -7.11
C HIS A 16 11.36 0.27 -8.58
N GLU A 17 11.70 -0.66 -9.48
CA GLU A 17 11.56 -0.44 -10.92
C GLU A 17 10.10 -0.43 -11.36
N ILE A 18 9.25 -1.22 -10.71
CA ILE A 18 7.82 -1.24 -10.94
C ILE A 18 7.19 0.09 -10.55
N SER A 19 7.61 0.63 -9.41
CA SER A 19 7.20 1.95 -8.96
C SER A 19 7.53 3.04 -10.00
N ILE A 20 8.67 2.95 -10.67
CA ILE A 20 9.06 3.88 -11.74
C ILE A 20 8.14 3.71 -12.96
N ILE A 21 7.90 2.48 -13.40
CA ILE A 21 7.04 2.18 -14.55
C ILE A 21 5.62 2.71 -14.30
N SER A 22 4.98 2.28 -13.22
CA SER A 22 3.62 2.72 -12.85
C SER A 22 3.51 4.25 -12.76
N ALA A 23 4.47 4.89 -12.09
CA ALA A 23 4.42 6.33 -11.90
C ALA A 23 4.58 7.11 -13.22
N THR A 24 5.48 6.68 -14.10
CA THR A 24 5.70 7.37 -15.39
C THR A 24 4.49 7.24 -16.31
N GLU A 25 3.77 6.13 -16.28
CA GLU A 25 2.53 5.94 -17.03
C GLU A 25 1.40 6.82 -16.48
N ILE A 26 1.16 6.77 -15.17
CA ILE A 26 0.12 7.57 -14.52
C ILE A 26 0.37 9.07 -14.69
N MET A 27 1.62 9.54 -14.61
CA MET A 27 1.94 10.96 -14.79
C MET A 27 1.54 11.50 -16.17
N ASN A 28 1.53 10.66 -17.20
CA ASN A 28 1.14 11.05 -18.57
C ASN A 28 -0.38 11.19 -18.76
N SER A 29 -1.18 10.68 -17.82
CA SER A 29 -2.65 10.66 -17.90
C SER A 29 -3.34 11.79 -17.14
N PHE A 30 -2.58 12.69 -16.53
CA PHE A 30 -3.13 13.88 -15.86
C PHE A 30 -3.64 14.91 -16.85
N ASP A 31 -4.81 15.49 -16.58
CA ASP A 31 -5.30 16.67 -17.30
C ASP A 31 -4.40 17.89 -16.98
N THR A 32 -3.54 18.25 -17.94
CA THR A 32 -2.57 19.34 -17.79
C THR A 32 -3.21 20.73 -17.69
N ASN A 33 -4.50 20.86 -18.02
CA ASN A 33 -5.24 22.12 -17.83
C ASN A 33 -5.61 22.33 -16.36
N LYS A 34 -5.85 21.24 -15.60
CA LYS A 34 -6.24 21.27 -14.20
C LYS A 34 -5.07 21.06 -13.23
N TYR A 35 -4.09 20.25 -13.63
CA TYR A 35 -3.02 19.79 -12.76
C TYR A 35 -1.64 20.08 -13.33
N LYS A 36 -0.71 20.43 -12.43
CA LYS A 36 0.72 20.45 -12.72
C LYS A 36 1.36 19.28 -11.97
N VAL A 37 1.82 18.30 -12.72
CA VAL A 37 2.53 17.14 -12.15
C VAL A 37 3.95 17.53 -11.78
N VAL A 38 4.33 17.27 -10.54
CA VAL A 38 5.67 17.49 -9.98
C VAL A 38 6.25 16.12 -9.63
N PRO A 39 7.15 15.55 -10.47
CA PRO A 39 7.71 14.23 -10.22
C PRO A 39 8.72 14.31 -9.08
N ILE A 40 8.59 13.40 -8.11
CA ILE A 40 9.48 13.28 -6.96
C ILE A 40 9.93 11.82 -6.88
N TYR A 41 11.14 11.58 -7.35
CA TYR A 41 11.74 10.25 -7.36
C TYR A 41 12.54 10.01 -6.08
N ILE A 42 12.34 8.87 -5.45
CA ILE A 42 13.12 8.40 -4.30
C ILE A 42 14.02 7.25 -4.78
N ASP A 43 15.33 7.38 -4.56
CA ASP A 43 16.26 6.31 -4.94
C ASP A 43 16.35 5.20 -3.87
N LYS A 44 17.18 4.18 -4.16
CA LYS A 44 17.39 3.03 -3.26
C LYS A 44 18.12 3.40 -1.95
N ASP A 45 18.66 4.64 -1.85
CA ASP A 45 19.28 5.20 -0.64
C ASP A 45 18.33 6.16 0.11
N ASN A 46 17.05 6.18 -0.26
CA ASN A 46 16.03 7.10 0.26
C ASN A 46 16.36 8.59 0.03
N THR A 47 17.19 8.92 -0.95
CA THR A 47 17.41 10.31 -1.37
C THR A 47 16.31 10.71 -2.36
N TRP A 48 15.77 11.91 -2.16
CA TRP A 48 14.67 12.44 -2.97
C TRP A 48 15.20 13.34 -4.08
N TYR A 49 14.67 13.18 -5.27
CA TYR A 49 15.07 13.91 -6.47
C TYR A 49 13.89 14.53 -7.18
N TYR A 50 14.10 15.71 -7.76
CA TYR A 50 13.16 16.40 -8.63
C TYR A 50 13.81 16.75 -9.97
N GLY A 51 13.06 16.64 -11.05
CA GLY A 51 13.43 17.08 -12.40
C GLY A 51 12.33 16.73 -13.40
N GLU A 52 12.06 17.58 -14.36
CA GLU A 52 11.01 17.34 -15.36
C GLU A 52 11.25 16.07 -16.20
N HIS A 53 12.52 15.71 -16.42
CA HIS A 53 12.93 14.50 -17.13
C HIS A 53 12.51 13.20 -16.40
N LEU A 54 12.23 13.27 -15.09
CA LEU A 54 11.77 12.12 -14.29
C LEU A 54 10.38 11.60 -14.69
N LYS A 55 9.65 12.32 -15.53
CA LYS A 55 8.34 11.89 -16.08
C LYS A 55 8.46 10.86 -17.19
N SER A 56 9.65 10.66 -17.75
CA SER A 56 9.85 9.76 -18.88
C SER A 56 10.63 8.52 -18.47
N ILE A 57 10.03 7.35 -18.70
CA ILE A 57 10.66 6.04 -18.44
C ILE A 57 12.00 5.86 -19.19
N LEU A 58 12.15 6.50 -20.34
CA LEU A 58 13.35 6.37 -21.17
C LEU A 58 14.62 6.84 -20.47
N HIS A 59 14.52 7.79 -19.55
CA HIS A 59 15.66 8.31 -18.80
C HIS A 59 16.18 7.33 -17.75
N TYR A 60 15.34 6.41 -17.26
CA TYR A 60 15.71 5.45 -16.21
C TYR A 60 16.56 4.26 -16.71
N ARG A 61 16.88 4.23 -18.01
CA ARG A 61 17.88 3.29 -18.56
C ARG A 61 19.27 3.52 -17.97
N ASP A 62 19.56 4.75 -17.52
CA ASP A 62 20.79 5.11 -16.82
C ASP A 62 20.45 5.95 -15.57
N ILE A 63 20.34 5.27 -14.44
CA ILE A 63 20.05 5.87 -13.13
C ILE A 63 21.10 6.91 -12.71
N ALA A 64 22.35 6.74 -13.11
CA ALA A 64 23.42 7.70 -12.78
C ALA A 64 23.18 9.04 -13.50
N LEU A 65 22.76 8.99 -14.77
CA LEU A 65 22.38 10.19 -15.52
C LEU A 65 21.12 10.84 -14.94
N VAL A 66 20.11 10.05 -14.57
CA VAL A 66 18.90 10.55 -13.91
C VAL A 66 19.28 11.40 -12.70
N LYS A 67 20.12 10.88 -11.81
CA LYS A 67 20.55 11.57 -10.59
C LYS A 67 21.41 12.79 -10.87
N ARG A 68 22.25 12.76 -11.92
CA ARG A 68 23.14 13.87 -12.30
C ARG A 68 22.37 15.12 -12.70
N TYR A 69 21.25 14.96 -13.40
CA TYR A 69 20.43 16.08 -13.89
C TYR A 69 19.27 16.44 -12.99
N ALA A 70 18.97 15.63 -11.98
CA ALA A 70 17.94 15.90 -11.00
C ALA A 70 18.50 16.70 -9.82
N LYS A 71 17.64 17.46 -9.17
CA LYS A 71 17.94 18.19 -7.95
C LYS A 71 17.61 17.33 -6.74
N LYS A 72 18.51 17.25 -5.76
CA LYS A 72 18.17 16.69 -4.45
C LYS A 72 17.20 17.60 -3.74
N VAL A 73 16.12 17.05 -3.20
CA VAL A 73 15.00 17.82 -2.65
C VAL A 73 14.51 17.26 -1.32
N SER A 74 13.77 18.11 -0.60
CA SER A 74 12.96 17.72 0.55
C SER A 74 11.58 18.38 0.44
N LEU A 75 10.55 17.69 0.90
CA LEU A 75 9.23 18.27 1.08
C LEU A 75 9.12 18.80 2.51
N VAL A 76 8.89 20.10 2.67
CA VAL A 76 8.85 20.77 3.97
C VAL A 76 7.61 21.63 4.13
N LYS A 77 7.19 21.86 5.38
CA LYS A 77 6.12 22.79 5.71
C LYS A 77 6.68 24.16 6.02
N ARG A 78 6.17 25.20 5.36
CA ARG A 78 6.48 26.61 5.62
C ARG A 78 5.18 27.38 5.86
N GLY A 79 4.87 27.67 7.12
CA GLY A 79 3.59 28.23 7.50
C GLY A 79 2.42 27.30 7.10
N LYS A 80 1.55 27.77 6.20
CA LYS A 80 0.41 26.99 5.68
C LYS A 80 0.70 26.24 4.37
N SER A 81 1.92 26.43 3.79
CA SER A 81 2.28 25.87 2.48
C SER A 81 3.24 24.69 2.62
N PHE A 82 3.14 23.76 1.68
CA PHE A 82 4.06 22.63 1.54
C PHE A 82 4.99 22.93 0.36
N ILE A 83 6.26 22.97 0.62
CA ILE A 83 7.27 23.42 -0.35
C ILE A 83 8.20 22.27 -0.70
N LEU A 84 8.38 22.03 -1.99
CA LEU A 84 9.48 21.23 -2.48
C LEU A 84 10.71 22.14 -2.51
N GLU A 85 11.70 21.83 -1.67
CA GLU A 85 12.89 22.64 -1.43
C GLU A 85 14.13 21.90 -1.91
N GLU A 86 15.00 22.57 -2.67
CA GLU A 86 16.31 22.02 -3.07
C GLU A 86 17.22 21.89 -1.85
N GLN A 87 17.85 20.73 -1.68
CA GLN A 87 18.84 20.51 -0.62
C GLN A 87 20.17 21.16 -1.04
N GLY A 88 20.85 21.79 -0.08
CA GLY A 88 22.16 22.41 -0.31
C GLY A 88 22.41 23.56 0.63
N PHE A 89 23.55 24.25 0.44
CA PHE A 89 23.94 25.41 1.26
C PHE A 89 22.97 26.58 1.07
N PHE A 90 22.56 26.83 -0.18
CA PHE A 90 21.51 27.81 -0.51
C PHE A 90 20.21 27.06 -0.82
N LYS A 91 19.32 26.95 0.18
CA LYS A 91 18.00 26.33 0.01
C LYS A 91 17.15 27.15 -0.94
N LYS A 92 16.76 26.56 -2.07
CA LYS A 92 15.90 27.19 -3.06
C LYS A 92 14.54 26.51 -3.10
N ASN A 93 13.47 27.29 -2.95
CA ASN A 93 12.12 26.80 -3.18
C ASN A 93 11.93 26.47 -4.65
N ILE A 94 11.53 25.25 -4.96
CA ILE A 94 11.23 24.80 -6.32
C ILE A 94 9.78 25.13 -6.66
N CYS A 95 8.84 24.61 -5.86
CA CYS A 95 7.42 24.89 -6.03
C CYS A 95 6.64 24.56 -4.75
N VAL A 96 5.41 25.05 -4.69
CA VAL A 96 4.40 24.63 -3.71
C VAL A 96 3.80 23.30 -4.19
N ILE A 97 3.54 22.40 -3.26
CA ILE A 97 2.81 21.16 -3.48
C ILE A 97 1.45 21.29 -2.80
N ASP A 98 0.37 21.15 -3.56
CA ASP A 98 -0.99 21.25 -3.03
C ASP A 98 -1.51 19.90 -2.52
N MET A 99 -1.06 18.80 -3.16
CA MET A 99 -1.41 17.43 -2.84
C MET A 99 -0.31 16.47 -3.28
N VAL A 100 -0.16 15.35 -2.59
CA VAL A 100 0.76 14.27 -2.99
C VAL A 100 -0.03 13.07 -3.50
N MET A 101 0.45 12.44 -4.56
CA MET A 101 0.00 11.14 -5.06
C MET A 101 1.15 10.14 -4.91
N PRO A 102 1.12 9.28 -3.86
CA PRO A 102 2.07 8.19 -3.73
C PRO A 102 1.81 7.14 -4.82
N LEU A 103 2.85 6.77 -5.56
CA LEU A 103 2.83 5.69 -6.56
C LEU A 103 4.03 4.75 -6.38
N GLY A 104 4.48 4.61 -5.14
CA GLY A 104 5.54 3.69 -4.76
C GLY A 104 5.00 2.37 -4.26
N HIS A 105 5.73 1.29 -4.52
CA HIS A 105 5.37 -0.05 -4.13
C HIS A 105 6.34 -0.63 -3.09
N GLY A 106 5.79 -1.47 -2.20
CA GLY A 106 6.54 -2.17 -1.17
C GLY A 106 6.99 -1.30 0.00
N ALA A 107 8.05 -1.74 0.69
CA ALA A 107 8.53 -1.13 1.93
C ALA A 107 8.79 0.38 1.81
N TYR A 108 8.48 1.10 2.88
CA TYR A 108 8.57 2.56 3.05
C TYR A 108 7.58 3.40 2.23
N LEU A 109 6.97 2.86 1.18
CA LEU A 109 6.07 3.61 0.32
C LEU A 109 4.61 3.16 0.44
N GLU A 110 4.39 1.85 0.65
CA GLU A 110 3.07 1.23 0.76
C GLU A 110 2.71 0.81 2.19
N ASP A 111 3.70 0.67 3.07
CA ASP A 111 3.58 0.17 4.45
C ASP A 111 3.10 1.20 5.48
N GLY A 112 2.76 2.41 5.06
CA GLY A 112 2.35 3.50 5.96
C GLY A 112 3.47 4.48 6.34
N SER A 113 4.74 4.19 6.05
CA SER A 113 5.88 5.05 6.39
C SER A 113 5.81 6.40 5.67
N LEU A 114 5.64 6.39 4.35
CA LEU A 114 5.46 7.62 3.57
C LEU A 114 4.19 8.35 3.99
N GLN A 115 3.08 7.63 4.18
CA GLN A 115 1.81 8.19 4.63
C GLN A 115 1.94 8.85 6.00
N GLY A 116 2.74 8.26 6.90
CA GLY A 116 3.07 8.84 8.21
C GLY A 116 3.82 10.16 8.09
N TYR A 117 4.85 10.21 7.24
CA TYR A 117 5.59 11.44 6.96
C TYR A 117 4.69 12.55 6.40
N LEU A 118 3.89 12.23 5.38
CA LEU A 118 2.96 13.18 4.78
C LEU A 118 1.90 13.67 5.77
N ASN A 119 1.42 12.77 6.63
CA ASN A 119 0.43 13.08 7.66
C ASN A 119 1.00 14.02 8.74
N MET A 120 2.26 13.82 9.17
CA MET A 120 2.96 14.70 10.11
C MET A 120 3.19 16.09 9.52
N LEU A 121 3.52 16.21 8.24
CA LEU A 121 3.59 17.49 7.55
C LEU A 121 2.21 18.14 7.44
N GLY A 122 1.15 17.37 7.35
CA GLY A 122 -0.24 17.80 7.14
C GLY A 122 -0.59 18.03 5.67
N VAL A 123 0.24 17.56 4.72
CA VAL A 123 -0.06 17.67 3.29
C VAL A 123 -1.13 16.64 2.90
N PRO A 124 -2.18 17.04 2.16
CA PRO A 124 -3.15 16.09 1.63
C PRO A 124 -2.48 15.08 0.69
N PHE A 125 -2.86 13.81 0.76
CA PHE A 125 -2.34 12.79 -0.14
C PHE A 125 -3.42 11.82 -0.59
N VAL A 126 -3.27 11.32 -1.81
CA VAL A 126 -4.14 10.30 -2.41
C VAL A 126 -3.83 8.94 -1.81
N GLY A 127 -4.88 8.16 -1.55
CA GLY A 127 -4.74 6.79 -1.10
C GLY A 127 -5.13 6.57 0.36
N SER A 128 -4.70 5.44 0.88
CA SER A 128 -5.04 4.92 2.19
C SER A 128 -4.28 5.62 3.33
N SER A 129 -4.87 5.62 4.52
CA SER A 129 -4.24 6.17 5.73
C SER A 129 -3.04 5.30 6.18
N VAL A 130 -2.27 5.81 7.15
CA VAL A 130 -1.15 5.05 7.77
C VAL A 130 -1.60 3.67 8.23
N ILE A 131 -2.72 3.60 8.96
CA ILE A 131 -3.23 2.32 9.51
C ILE A 131 -3.63 1.38 8.38
N ALA A 132 -4.41 1.86 7.41
CA ALA A 132 -4.86 1.03 6.30
C ALA A 132 -3.71 0.54 5.43
N SER A 133 -2.69 1.36 5.20
CA SER A 133 -1.46 0.99 4.48
C SER A 133 -0.66 -0.07 5.24
N ALA A 134 -0.46 0.10 6.55
CA ALA A 134 0.27 -0.87 7.37
C ALA A 134 -0.46 -2.23 7.43
N ILE A 135 -1.79 -2.23 7.59
CA ILE A 135 -2.60 -3.45 7.54
C ILE A 135 -2.52 -4.07 6.14
N GLY A 136 -2.61 -3.25 5.08
CA GLY A 136 -2.53 -3.70 3.69
C GLY A 136 -1.18 -4.35 3.33
N GLN A 137 -0.11 -4.06 4.07
CA GLN A 137 1.20 -4.65 3.84
C GLN A 137 1.37 -6.01 4.55
N ASP A 138 0.72 -6.24 5.69
CA ASP A 138 0.89 -7.43 6.52
C ASP A 138 -0.22 -8.47 6.24
N LYS A 139 0.11 -9.56 5.53
CA LYS A 139 -0.83 -10.62 5.16
C LYS A 139 -1.51 -11.30 6.35
N VAL A 140 -0.81 -11.38 7.49
CA VAL A 140 -1.36 -11.98 8.71
C VAL A 140 -2.44 -11.08 9.28
N ILE A 141 -2.11 -9.81 9.51
CA ILE A 141 -3.06 -8.83 10.08
C ILE A 141 -4.28 -8.66 9.14
N GLN A 142 -4.07 -8.64 7.82
CA GLN A 142 -5.19 -8.64 6.86
C GLN A 142 -6.13 -9.82 7.12
N LYS A 143 -5.59 -11.05 7.15
CA LYS A 143 -6.40 -12.28 7.28
C LYS A 143 -7.11 -12.37 8.61
N GLU A 144 -6.45 -12.04 9.71
CA GLU A 144 -7.07 -11.98 11.04
C GLU A 144 -8.25 -11.00 11.06
N LEU A 145 -8.08 -9.82 10.44
CA LEU A 145 -9.14 -8.83 10.33
C LEU A 145 -10.28 -9.30 9.42
N PHE A 146 -9.94 -9.98 8.34
CA PHE A 146 -10.93 -10.52 7.40
C PHE A 146 -11.74 -11.64 8.04
N GLU A 147 -11.12 -12.60 8.72
CA GLU A 147 -11.82 -13.67 9.43
C GLU A 147 -12.75 -13.11 10.52
N PHE A 148 -12.26 -12.18 11.35
CA PHE A 148 -13.07 -11.54 12.39
C PHE A 148 -14.32 -10.87 11.80
N ASN A 149 -14.24 -10.39 10.57
CA ASN A 149 -15.35 -9.76 9.85
C ASN A 149 -16.11 -10.73 8.92
N ASN A 150 -15.97 -12.04 9.04
CA ASN A 150 -16.61 -13.04 8.19
C ASN A 150 -16.35 -12.78 6.69
N ILE A 151 -15.13 -12.47 6.31
CA ILE A 151 -14.62 -12.47 4.95
C ILE A 151 -13.82 -13.75 4.77
N PRO A 152 -14.17 -14.63 3.82
CA PRO A 152 -13.48 -15.91 3.67
C PRO A 152 -12.02 -15.72 3.26
N VAL A 153 -11.10 -16.42 3.95
CA VAL A 153 -9.69 -16.55 3.62
C VAL A 153 -9.28 -18.02 3.63
N CYS A 154 -8.19 -18.39 2.96
CA CYS A 154 -7.62 -19.71 3.08
C CYS A 154 -7.12 -19.97 4.51
N LYS A 155 -7.18 -21.21 4.97
CA LYS A 155 -6.61 -21.58 6.27
C LYS A 155 -5.13 -21.33 6.29
N TYR A 156 -4.63 -20.82 7.40
CA TYR A 156 -3.23 -20.46 7.55
C TYR A 156 -2.75 -20.66 9.00
N ILE A 157 -1.44 -20.78 9.13
CA ILE A 157 -0.67 -20.68 10.38
C ILE A 157 0.43 -19.66 10.15
N TRP A 158 0.70 -18.84 11.14
CA TRP A 158 1.82 -17.91 11.09
C TRP A 158 2.67 -18.01 12.35
N PHE A 159 3.93 -17.58 12.24
CA PHE A 159 4.90 -17.57 13.32
C PHE A 159 6.01 -16.56 13.03
N ASN A 160 6.72 -16.13 14.08
CA ASN A 160 7.93 -15.33 13.91
C ASN A 160 9.16 -16.25 13.74
N ASP A 161 10.19 -15.76 13.07
CA ASP A 161 11.44 -16.46 12.80
C ASP A 161 12.05 -17.08 14.06
N PHE A 162 12.13 -16.30 15.15
CA PHE A 162 12.69 -16.77 16.44
C PHE A 162 11.89 -17.94 17.05
N GLU A 163 10.60 -18.08 16.78
CA GLU A 163 9.79 -19.20 17.27
C GLU A 163 10.23 -20.49 16.58
N PHE A 164 10.49 -20.43 15.27
CA PHE A 164 10.99 -21.56 14.51
C PHE A 164 12.43 -21.94 14.92
N GLU A 165 13.28 -20.96 15.18
CA GLU A 165 14.65 -21.19 15.67
C GLU A 165 14.65 -21.81 17.06
N LYS A 166 13.78 -21.34 17.98
CA LYS A 166 13.72 -21.77 19.37
C LYS A 166 13.05 -23.14 19.54
N ASN A 167 11.97 -23.38 18.83
CA ASN A 167 11.17 -24.62 18.94
C ASN A 167 10.56 -25.03 17.60
N LYS A 168 11.43 -25.47 16.70
CA LYS A 168 11.04 -25.92 15.36
C LYS A 168 9.90 -26.95 15.38
N LYS A 169 9.93 -27.90 16.35
CA LYS A 169 8.94 -28.98 16.42
C LYS A 169 7.55 -28.44 16.64
N ASP A 170 7.35 -27.55 17.61
CA ASP A 170 6.03 -26.99 17.91
C ASP A 170 5.46 -26.21 16.72
N VAL A 171 6.32 -25.49 15.98
CA VAL A 171 5.90 -24.75 14.78
C VAL A 171 5.46 -25.74 13.69
N LEU A 172 6.23 -26.80 13.44
CA LEU A 172 5.87 -27.82 12.45
C LEU A 172 4.60 -28.57 12.85
N ASP A 173 4.43 -28.92 14.14
CA ASP A 173 3.23 -29.59 14.64
C ASP A 173 1.97 -28.73 14.41
N LYS A 174 2.06 -27.42 14.62
CA LYS A 174 0.97 -26.48 14.29
C LYS A 174 0.69 -26.46 12.78
N ILE A 175 1.74 -26.34 11.94
CA ILE A 175 1.57 -26.28 10.48
C ILE A 175 1.00 -27.59 9.95
N ASN A 176 1.35 -28.74 10.51
CA ASN A 176 0.86 -30.04 10.10
C ASN A 176 -0.64 -30.26 10.38
N THR A 177 -1.33 -29.32 11.03
CA THR A 177 -2.80 -29.28 11.07
C THR A 177 -3.42 -28.82 9.76
N LEU A 178 -2.64 -28.19 8.88
CA LEU A 178 -3.05 -27.76 7.53
C LEU A 178 -2.90 -28.93 6.54
N LYS A 179 -3.63 -28.80 5.41
CA LYS A 179 -3.63 -29.81 4.34
C LYS A 179 -2.68 -29.42 3.22
N TYR A 180 -1.72 -30.28 2.92
CA TYR A 180 -0.83 -30.09 1.77
C TYR A 180 -1.61 -30.20 0.43
N PRO A 181 -1.16 -29.49 -0.61
CA PRO A 181 0.04 -28.64 -0.67
C PRO A 181 -0.16 -27.30 0.06
N LEU A 182 0.96 -26.70 0.52
CA LEU A 182 0.96 -25.46 1.29
C LEU A 182 1.79 -24.38 0.58
N TYR A 183 1.41 -23.12 0.75
CA TYR A 183 2.23 -21.97 0.37
C TYR A 183 2.94 -21.40 1.58
N VAL A 184 4.27 -21.30 1.54
CA VAL A 184 5.11 -20.59 2.52
C VAL A 184 5.40 -19.21 1.97
N LYS A 185 5.13 -18.15 2.74
CA LYS A 185 5.25 -16.76 2.30
C LYS A 185 5.85 -15.88 3.40
N PRO A 186 6.74 -14.92 3.07
CA PRO A 186 6.98 -13.77 3.92
C PRO A 186 5.68 -12.96 4.11
N ALA A 187 5.38 -12.50 5.33
CA ALA A 187 4.11 -11.86 5.62
C ALA A 187 3.98 -10.46 4.99
N SER A 188 5.10 -9.71 4.90
CA SER A 188 5.11 -8.29 4.54
C SER A 188 5.68 -8.00 3.14
N LEU A 189 6.00 -9.02 2.34
CA LEU A 189 6.53 -8.82 0.98
C LEU A 189 5.45 -8.99 -0.09
N GLY A 190 5.57 -8.18 -1.14
CA GLY A 190 4.74 -8.22 -2.33
C GLY A 190 5.38 -9.00 -3.49
N SER A 191 4.76 -8.89 -4.69
CA SER A 191 5.31 -9.36 -5.97
C SER A 191 5.72 -10.83 -6.03
N SER A 192 5.11 -11.69 -5.23
CA SER A 192 5.41 -13.12 -5.12
C SER A 192 6.85 -13.45 -4.69
N ILE A 193 7.57 -12.49 -4.09
CA ILE A 193 8.94 -12.70 -3.62
C ILE A 193 8.95 -13.59 -2.39
N GLY A 194 9.76 -14.67 -2.45
CA GLY A 194 9.89 -15.62 -1.34
C GLY A 194 8.69 -16.57 -1.15
N ILE A 195 7.74 -16.62 -2.10
CA ILE A 195 6.62 -17.57 -2.06
C ILE A 195 7.09 -18.94 -2.59
N ASN A 196 6.85 -19.98 -1.80
CA ASN A 196 7.16 -21.36 -2.16
C ASN A 196 5.93 -22.26 -1.99
N LEU A 197 5.58 -23.04 -3.02
CA LEU A 197 4.62 -24.13 -2.92
C LEU A 197 5.35 -25.40 -2.44
N VAL A 198 4.84 -26.04 -1.39
CA VAL A 198 5.44 -27.20 -0.77
C VAL A 198 4.43 -28.36 -0.67
N LYS A 199 4.90 -29.57 -0.92
CA LYS A 199 4.07 -30.79 -1.00
C LYS A 199 4.28 -31.72 0.18
N ASP A 200 5.33 -31.53 0.97
CA ASP A 200 5.66 -32.34 2.13
C ASP A 200 6.44 -31.53 3.19
N GLU A 201 6.67 -32.13 4.35
CA GLU A 201 7.37 -31.51 5.48
C GLU A 201 8.84 -31.19 5.19
N LYS A 202 9.50 -31.96 4.32
CA LYS A 202 10.89 -31.72 3.94
C LYS A 202 11.00 -30.42 3.12
N GLU A 203 10.12 -30.26 2.12
CA GLU A 203 10.02 -29.05 1.32
C GLU A 203 9.61 -27.85 2.19
N LEU A 204 8.64 -28.06 3.12
CA LEU A 204 8.19 -27.04 4.06
C LEU A 204 9.37 -26.48 4.89
N THR A 205 10.18 -27.37 5.47
CA THR A 205 11.33 -26.95 6.27
C THR A 205 12.34 -26.13 5.47
N ARG A 206 12.56 -26.49 4.21
CA ARG A 206 13.45 -25.74 3.31
C ARG A 206 12.87 -24.38 2.98
N ALA A 207 11.61 -24.32 2.59
CA ALA A 207 10.92 -23.09 2.21
C ALA A 207 10.87 -22.08 3.37
N ILE A 208 10.63 -22.55 4.61
CA ILE A 208 10.68 -21.69 5.80
C ILE A 208 12.07 -21.06 5.97
N LYS A 209 13.15 -21.85 5.82
CA LYS A 209 14.52 -21.35 5.93
C LYS A 209 14.88 -20.35 4.84
N GLU A 210 14.28 -20.46 3.66
CA GLU A 210 14.44 -19.50 2.56
C GLU A 210 13.64 -18.21 2.79
N ALA A 211 12.51 -18.29 3.49
CA ALA A 211 11.65 -17.14 3.79
C ALA A 211 12.17 -16.29 4.97
N ILE A 212 12.75 -16.91 6.01
CA ILE A 212 13.28 -16.24 7.22
C ILE A 212 14.22 -15.07 6.92
N PRO A 213 15.20 -15.17 5.98
CA PRO A 213 16.07 -14.02 5.66
C PRO A 213 15.33 -12.84 5.00
N LEU A 214 14.09 -13.04 4.55
CA LEU A 214 13.31 -12.04 3.82
C LEU A 214 12.34 -11.29 4.75
N ASP A 215 11.83 -11.95 5.79
CA ASP A 215 10.88 -11.36 6.75
C ASP A 215 10.96 -12.09 8.10
N SER A 216 10.79 -11.36 9.17
CA SER A 216 10.72 -11.92 10.52
C SER A 216 9.40 -12.65 10.82
N LYS A 217 8.36 -12.42 10.01
CA LYS A 217 7.05 -13.05 10.13
C LYS A 217 6.74 -13.90 8.89
N ILE A 218 6.47 -15.17 9.11
CA ILE A 218 6.20 -16.14 8.06
C ILE A 218 4.75 -16.62 8.18
N ILE A 219 4.05 -16.68 7.04
CA ILE A 219 2.72 -17.25 6.93
C ILE A 219 2.75 -18.50 6.05
N VAL A 220 2.04 -19.54 6.47
CA VAL A 220 1.88 -20.80 5.75
C VAL A 220 0.39 -21.02 5.52
N GLU A 221 -0.02 -21.21 4.27
CA GLU A 221 -1.42 -21.26 3.86
C GLU A 221 -1.76 -22.53 3.10
N GLU A 222 -3.00 -23.05 3.28
CA GLU A 222 -3.50 -24.13 2.42
C GLU A 222 -3.67 -23.65 0.98
N SER A 223 -3.18 -24.45 0.04
CA SER A 223 -3.41 -24.22 -1.38
C SER A 223 -4.86 -24.58 -1.75
N VAL A 224 -5.48 -23.75 -2.58
CA VAL A 224 -6.79 -24.05 -3.17
C VAL A 224 -6.58 -24.98 -4.38
N PRO A 225 -7.19 -26.19 -4.40
CA PRO A 225 -7.05 -27.09 -5.54
C PRO A 225 -7.67 -26.52 -6.82
N ASN A 226 -6.98 -26.65 -7.95
CA ASN A 226 -7.42 -26.14 -9.25
C ASN A 226 -7.86 -24.66 -9.18
N VAL A 227 -7.06 -23.87 -8.46
CA VAL A 227 -7.34 -22.47 -8.19
C VAL A 227 -7.43 -21.66 -9.50
N LYS A 228 -8.43 -20.79 -9.56
CA LYS A 228 -8.44 -19.63 -10.44
C LYS A 228 -8.15 -18.39 -9.61
N GLU A 229 -7.39 -17.47 -10.15
CA GLU A 229 -7.14 -16.17 -9.51
C GLU A 229 -7.99 -15.11 -10.18
N ALA A 230 -8.52 -14.17 -9.39
CA ALA A 230 -9.23 -13.02 -9.92
C ALA A 230 -8.90 -11.75 -9.15
N ASN A 231 -8.93 -10.63 -9.87
CA ASN A 231 -8.69 -9.31 -9.31
C ASN A 231 -9.92 -8.43 -9.46
N ILE A 232 -10.18 -7.62 -8.44
CA ILE A 232 -11.17 -6.54 -8.48
C ILE A 232 -10.59 -5.31 -7.80
N SER A 233 -10.85 -4.13 -8.33
CA SER A 233 -10.46 -2.87 -7.71
C SER A 233 -11.65 -2.21 -7.02
N VAL A 234 -11.41 -1.59 -5.87
CA VAL A 234 -12.38 -0.76 -5.13
C VAL A 234 -11.86 0.66 -5.06
N MET A 235 -12.71 1.63 -5.38
CA MET A 235 -12.39 3.06 -5.31
C MET A 235 -13.41 3.79 -4.44
N GLY A 236 -12.91 4.66 -3.55
CA GLY A 236 -13.76 5.47 -2.66
C GLY A 236 -13.13 5.70 -1.31
N ASN A 237 -13.98 5.67 -0.29
CA ASN A 237 -13.61 5.67 1.11
C ASN A 237 -14.56 4.76 1.91
N THR A 238 -14.41 4.69 3.23
CA THR A 238 -15.24 3.82 4.08
C THR A 238 -16.73 4.17 4.06
N GLU A 239 -17.10 5.40 3.72
CA GLU A 239 -18.50 5.85 3.63
C GLU A 239 -19.12 5.45 2.30
N LYS A 240 -18.41 5.73 1.19
CA LYS A 240 -18.88 5.45 -0.16
C LYS A 240 -17.75 4.91 -1.02
N CYS A 241 -17.94 3.71 -1.54
CA CYS A 241 -17.01 3.09 -2.48
C CYS A 241 -17.75 2.30 -3.56
N THR A 242 -17.07 2.03 -4.65
CA THR A 242 -17.58 1.25 -5.80
C THR A 242 -16.50 0.31 -6.32
N THR A 243 -16.91 -0.74 -7.02
CA THR A 243 -16.00 -1.74 -7.60
C THR A 243 -15.80 -1.51 -9.09
N SER A 244 -14.65 -1.94 -9.59
CA SER A 244 -14.35 -2.08 -11.02
C SER A 244 -15.06 -3.28 -11.65
N GLU A 245 -14.68 -3.63 -12.88
CA GLU A 245 -14.88 -4.97 -13.43
C GLU A 245 -13.97 -5.98 -12.70
N ILE A 246 -14.32 -7.28 -12.82
CA ILE A 246 -13.55 -8.41 -12.29
C ILE A 246 -12.76 -9.03 -13.42
N GLU A 247 -11.48 -9.29 -13.21
CA GLU A 247 -10.63 -10.02 -14.14
C GLU A 247 -10.21 -11.36 -13.55
N GLU A 248 -10.32 -12.43 -14.36
CA GLU A 248 -9.66 -13.71 -14.11
C GLU A 248 -8.23 -13.64 -14.61
N ILE A 249 -7.27 -13.98 -13.76
CA ILE A 249 -5.85 -14.04 -14.14
C ILE A 249 -5.56 -15.40 -14.76
N SER A 250 -5.12 -15.40 -16.02
CA SER A 250 -4.70 -16.63 -16.69
C SER A 250 -3.35 -17.08 -16.12
N ILE A 251 -3.34 -18.19 -15.42
CA ILE A 251 -2.12 -18.81 -14.88
C ILE A 251 -1.58 -19.74 -15.96
N ASN A 252 -0.55 -19.33 -16.68
CA ASN A 252 0.11 -20.14 -17.71
C ASN A 252 1.18 -21.09 -17.13
N SER A 253 1.48 -21.01 -15.84
CA SER A 253 2.45 -21.85 -15.12
C SER A 253 1.97 -22.08 -13.68
N GLU A 254 2.53 -23.08 -12.98
CA GLU A 254 2.24 -23.33 -11.55
C GLU A 254 2.54 -22.12 -10.64
N PHE A 255 3.21 -21.08 -11.19
CA PHE A 255 3.55 -19.83 -10.53
C PHE A 255 3.47 -18.65 -11.52
N TYR A 256 2.66 -17.65 -11.19
CA TYR A 256 2.69 -16.35 -11.85
C TYR A 256 3.93 -15.59 -11.37
N SER A 257 5.02 -15.69 -12.14
CA SER A 257 6.30 -15.08 -11.76
C SER A 257 6.21 -13.55 -11.74
N PHE A 258 7.13 -12.92 -10.97
CA PHE A 258 7.32 -11.47 -10.95
C PHE A 258 7.38 -10.86 -12.37
N LYS A 259 8.11 -11.51 -13.28
CA LYS A 259 8.27 -11.03 -14.66
C LYS A 259 6.98 -11.12 -15.47
N GLU A 260 6.18 -12.16 -15.30
CA GLU A 260 4.91 -12.34 -16.00
C GLU A 260 3.86 -11.32 -15.52
N LYS A 261 3.77 -11.07 -14.22
CA LYS A 261 2.84 -10.06 -13.66
C LYS A 261 3.01 -8.68 -14.28
N TYR A 262 4.25 -8.28 -14.56
CA TYR A 262 4.54 -6.91 -15.00
C TYR A 262 4.71 -6.76 -16.50
N VAL A 263 5.23 -7.76 -17.21
CA VAL A 263 5.32 -7.74 -18.68
C VAL A 263 3.95 -7.92 -19.32
N GLU A 264 3.10 -8.80 -18.78
CA GLU A 264 1.72 -8.97 -19.27
C GLU A 264 0.83 -7.80 -18.85
N GLY A 265 1.02 -7.24 -17.64
CA GLY A 265 0.33 -6.02 -17.20
C GLY A 265 0.54 -4.85 -18.16
N TYR A 266 1.77 -4.65 -18.64
CA TYR A 266 2.09 -3.63 -19.63
C TYR A 266 1.34 -3.84 -20.96
N ASN A 267 1.20 -5.09 -21.42
CA ASN A 267 0.44 -5.41 -22.63
C ASN A 267 -1.06 -5.14 -22.46
N LYS A 268 -1.61 -5.32 -21.25
CA LYS A 268 -3.03 -5.06 -20.94
C LYS A 268 -3.38 -3.58 -20.93
N LEU A 269 -2.46 -2.69 -20.57
CA LEU A 269 -2.68 -1.24 -20.65
C LEU A 269 -2.89 -0.76 -22.08
N ASN A 270 -2.32 -1.46 -23.08
CA ASN A 270 -2.50 -1.14 -24.49
C ASN A 270 -3.81 -1.68 -25.07
N LYS A 271 -4.53 -2.58 -24.36
CA LYS A 271 -5.78 -3.20 -24.76
C LYS A 271 -6.72 -3.44 -23.57
N PRO A 272 -7.19 -2.38 -22.93
CA PRO A 272 -7.97 -2.48 -21.69
C PRO A 272 -9.34 -3.14 -21.87
N GLU A 273 -9.81 -3.29 -23.10
CA GLU A 273 -11.09 -3.95 -23.40
C GLU A 273 -10.99 -5.50 -23.36
N GLU A 274 -9.77 -6.05 -23.31
CA GLU A 274 -9.48 -7.49 -23.37
C GLU A 274 -9.24 -8.12 -21.99
N ILE A 275 -9.86 -7.62 -20.91
CA ILE A 275 -9.78 -8.33 -19.63
C ILE A 275 -10.51 -9.69 -19.72
N ASN A 276 -9.91 -10.72 -19.16
CA ASN A 276 -10.55 -12.02 -19.06
C ASN A 276 -11.65 -11.97 -17.98
N LYS A 277 -12.91 -12.09 -18.37
CA LYS A 277 -13.99 -12.16 -17.39
C LYS A 277 -14.03 -13.54 -16.77
N PRO A 278 -14.16 -13.67 -15.43
CA PRO A 278 -14.24 -14.96 -14.76
C PRO A 278 -15.41 -15.79 -15.27
N ILE A 279 -15.14 -17.06 -15.62
CA ILE A 279 -16.16 -18.03 -15.96
C ILE A 279 -16.61 -18.72 -14.66
N VAL A 280 -17.40 -18.01 -13.87
CA VAL A 280 -17.98 -18.46 -12.60
C VAL A 280 -19.45 -18.06 -12.49
N SER A 281 -20.16 -18.57 -11.49
CA SER A 281 -21.56 -18.21 -11.28
C SER A 281 -21.73 -16.71 -10.97
N LYS A 282 -22.92 -16.16 -11.28
CA LYS A 282 -23.26 -14.77 -10.92
C LYS A 282 -23.20 -14.54 -9.42
N GLU A 283 -23.57 -15.52 -8.63
CA GLU A 283 -23.51 -15.49 -7.17
C GLU A 283 -22.06 -15.32 -6.69
N MET A 284 -21.12 -16.11 -7.20
CA MET A 284 -19.70 -15.96 -6.86
C MET A 284 -19.12 -14.59 -7.27
N MET A 285 -19.57 -14.04 -8.40
CA MET A 285 -19.17 -12.69 -8.80
C MET A 285 -19.71 -11.62 -7.85
N GLU A 286 -20.94 -11.80 -7.36
CA GLU A 286 -21.52 -10.88 -6.38
C GLU A 286 -20.83 -11.02 -5.01
N ASP A 287 -20.52 -12.23 -4.58
CA ASP A 287 -19.73 -12.48 -3.38
C ASP A 287 -18.37 -11.79 -3.44
N MET A 288 -17.64 -11.92 -4.56
CA MET A 288 -16.37 -11.23 -4.75
C MET A 288 -16.52 -9.71 -4.63
N ARG A 289 -17.57 -9.10 -5.22
CA ARG A 289 -17.83 -7.66 -5.10
C ARG A 289 -18.11 -7.27 -3.64
N ASN A 290 -18.93 -8.03 -2.95
CA ASN A 290 -19.31 -7.79 -1.57
C ASN A 290 -18.11 -7.94 -0.63
N TYR A 291 -17.31 -8.99 -0.78
CA TYR A 291 -16.10 -9.20 0.01
C TYR A 291 -15.03 -8.14 -0.28
N ALA A 292 -14.88 -7.71 -1.53
CA ALA A 292 -13.96 -6.64 -1.89
C ALA A 292 -14.32 -5.32 -1.21
N ILE A 293 -15.60 -4.91 -1.26
CA ILE A 293 -16.10 -3.73 -0.57
C ILE A 293 -15.90 -3.85 0.94
N LYS A 294 -16.20 -5.03 1.50
CA LYS A 294 -16.08 -5.28 2.93
C LYS A 294 -14.61 -5.23 3.37
N ALA A 295 -13.70 -5.88 2.65
CA ALA A 295 -12.26 -5.85 2.92
C ALA A 295 -11.70 -4.42 2.87
N PHE A 296 -12.07 -3.65 1.84
CA PHE A 296 -11.69 -2.24 1.70
C PHE A 296 -12.16 -1.39 2.91
N LYS A 297 -13.41 -1.58 3.36
CA LYS A 297 -13.96 -0.83 4.48
C LYS A 297 -13.36 -1.23 5.82
N VAL A 298 -13.13 -2.51 6.03
CA VAL A 298 -12.64 -3.07 7.31
C VAL A 298 -11.24 -2.58 7.64
N ILE A 299 -10.34 -2.51 6.66
CA ILE A 299 -9.00 -1.94 6.88
C ILE A 299 -9.00 -0.41 6.94
N GLY A 300 -10.12 0.24 6.65
CA GLY A 300 -10.21 1.70 6.58
C GLY A 300 -9.53 2.29 5.34
N ALA A 301 -9.54 1.58 4.22
CA ALA A 301 -8.93 2.02 2.97
C ALA A 301 -9.61 3.27 2.38
N SER A 302 -8.85 4.00 1.58
CA SER A 302 -9.30 5.17 0.84
C SER A 302 -8.53 5.31 -0.48
N GLY A 303 -9.10 6.03 -1.42
CA GLY A 303 -8.54 6.16 -2.77
C GLY A 303 -8.89 4.95 -3.60
N VAL A 304 -7.91 4.16 -4.01
CA VAL A 304 -8.09 2.92 -4.77
C VAL A 304 -7.29 1.80 -4.13
N ALA A 305 -7.85 0.59 -4.10
CA ALA A 305 -7.16 -0.63 -3.72
C ALA A 305 -7.54 -1.76 -4.68
N ARG A 306 -6.66 -2.75 -4.86
CA ARG A 306 -6.94 -3.99 -5.57
C ARG A 306 -7.06 -5.12 -4.57
N ILE A 307 -8.11 -5.91 -4.71
CA ILE A 307 -8.36 -7.08 -3.91
C ILE A 307 -8.18 -8.29 -4.81
N ASP A 308 -7.32 -9.20 -4.38
CA ASP A 308 -6.95 -10.40 -5.10
C ASP A 308 -7.69 -11.59 -4.48
N PHE A 309 -8.31 -12.42 -5.31
CA PHE A 309 -9.13 -13.56 -4.92
C PHE A 309 -8.58 -14.88 -5.41
N LEU A 310 -8.78 -15.91 -4.60
CA LEU A 310 -8.61 -17.30 -4.97
C LEU A 310 -10.01 -17.96 -5.08
N ILE A 311 -10.26 -18.65 -6.19
CA ILE A 311 -11.55 -19.22 -6.53
C ILE A 311 -11.45 -20.74 -6.57
N ASP A 312 -12.23 -21.42 -5.74
CA ASP A 312 -12.51 -22.85 -5.81
C ASP A 312 -13.85 -23.06 -6.55
N ASP A 313 -13.78 -23.13 -7.87
CA ASP A 313 -14.97 -23.24 -8.71
C ASP A 313 -15.73 -24.57 -8.50
N LYS A 314 -15.00 -25.65 -8.14
CA LYS A 314 -15.60 -26.94 -7.86
C LYS A 314 -16.50 -26.90 -6.63
N ASN A 315 -16.06 -26.26 -5.56
CA ASN A 315 -16.79 -26.16 -4.30
C ASN A 315 -17.62 -24.88 -4.19
N LYS A 316 -17.64 -24.04 -5.25
CA LYS A 316 -18.35 -22.75 -5.28
C LYS A 316 -17.94 -21.82 -4.14
N LYS A 317 -16.64 -21.71 -3.89
CA LYS A 317 -16.08 -20.87 -2.83
C LYS A 317 -15.13 -19.82 -3.40
N VAL A 318 -15.17 -18.65 -2.82
CA VAL A 318 -14.21 -17.56 -3.09
C VAL A 318 -13.53 -17.16 -1.80
N PHE A 319 -12.22 -16.90 -1.87
CA PHE A 319 -11.41 -16.49 -0.73
C PHE A 319 -10.69 -15.19 -1.08
N VAL A 320 -10.69 -14.23 -0.17
CA VAL A 320 -9.82 -13.06 -0.29
C VAL A 320 -8.39 -13.50 0.01
N ASN A 321 -7.49 -13.29 -0.94
CA ASN A 321 -6.07 -13.58 -0.77
C ASN A 321 -5.35 -12.43 -0.07
N GLU A 322 -5.42 -11.24 -0.68
CA GLU A 322 -4.80 -10.01 -0.15
C GLU A 322 -5.49 -8.74 -0.68
N ILE A 323 -5.23 -7.61 -0.03
CA ILE A 323 -5.59 -6.27 -0.48
C ILE A 323 -4.35 -5.42 -0.66
N ASN A 324 -4.20 -4.79 -1.84
CA ASN A 324 -3.11 -3.90 -2.18
C ASN A 324 -3.60 -2.46 -2.17
N THR A 325 -3.05 -1.61 -1.28
CA THR A 325 -3.52 -0.23 -1.06
C THR A 325 -2.92 0.80 -2.02
N ILE A 326 -1.87 0.44 -2.75
CA ILE A 326 -1.31 1.18 -3.89
C ILE A 326 -1.07 0.18 -5.01
N PRO A 327 -2.13 -0.24 -5.73
CA PRO A 327 -1.97 -1.23 -6.80
C PRO A 327 -1.17 -0.65 -7.97
N GLY A 328 -0.42 -1.51 -8.68
CA GLY A 328 0.29 -1.14 -9.90
C GLY A 328 -0.65 -0.41 -10.87
N ASP A 329 -0.20 0.69 -11.45
CA ASP A 329 -0.96 1.56 -12.35
C ASP A 329 -2.34 1.97 -11.81
N LEU A 330 -2.49 2.02 -10.48
CA LEU A 330 -3.76 2.25 -9.77
C LEU A 330 -4.84 1.24 -10.16
N ALA A 331 -4.46 0.06 -10.66
CA ALA A 331 -5.34 -0.95 -11.27
C ALA A 331 -6.26 -0.35 -12.34
N SER A 332 -5.76 0.62 -13.09
CA SER A 332 -6.54 1.44 -14.04
C SER A 332 -7.20 0.61 -15.14
N TYR A 333 -6.56 -0.46 -15.58
CA TYR A 333 -7.10 -1.37 -16.61
C TYR A 333 -8.46 -1.98 -16.22
N LEU A 334 -8.68 -2.29 -14.92
CA LEU A 334 -9.97 -2.78 -14.43
C LEU A 334 -11.08 -1.72 -14.50
N TRP A 335 -10.71 -0.45 -14.36
CA TRP A 335 -11.63 0.67 -14.49
C TRP A 335 -11.88 1.03 -15.95
N MET A 336 -10.86 0.92 -16.82
CA MET A 336 -10.98 1.10 -18.26
C MET A 336 -11.92 0.07 -18.87
N ALA A 337 -11.89 -1.18 -18.39
CA ALA A 337 -12.88 -2.21 -18.76
C ALA A 337 -14.31 -1.82 -18.35
N LYS A 338 -14.46 -0.97 -17.34
CA LYS A 338 -15.74 -0.35 -16.93
C LYS A 338 -16.00 1.00 -17.65
N LYS A 339 -15.26 1.29 -18.71
CA LYS A 339 -15.36 2.52 -19.53
C LYS A 339 -14.98 3.82 -18.79
N MET A 340 -14.18 3.74 -17.75
CA MET A 340 -13.58 4.89 -17.07
C MET A 340 -12.15 5.07 -17.57
N THR A 341 -11.82 6.22 -18.13
CA THR A 341 -10.45 6.53 -18.56
C THR A 341 -9.52 6.68 -17.36
N GLN A 342 -8.21 6.50 -17.57
CA GLN A 342 -7.19 6.68 -16.54
C GLN A 342 -7.19 8.12 -15.98
N GLY A 343 -7.43 9.12 -16.83
CA GLY A 343 -7.57 10.51 -16.40
C GLY A 343 -8.79 10.73 -15.49
N GLU A 344 -9.93 10.12 -15.79
CA GLU A 344 -11.12 10.17 -14.93
C GLU A 344 -10.90 9.45 -13.59
N LEU A 345 -10.17 8.33 -13.59
CA LEU A 345 -9.77 7.66 -12.37
C LEU A 345 -8.93 8.59 -11.47
N ILE A 346 -7.91 9.22 -12.02
CA ILE A 346 -7.05 10.18 -11.32
C ILE A 346 -7.89 11.34 -10.75
N GLU A 347 -8.80 11.90 -11.55
CA GLU A 347 -9.67 13.00 -11.11
C GLU A 347 -10.58 12.58 -9.95
N ASN A 348 -11.15 11.36 -10.00
CA ASN A 348 -11.96 10.82 -8.92
C ASN A 348 -11.14 10.64 -7.63
N LEU A 349 -9.91 10.13 -7.73
CA LEU A 349 -9.02 9.98 -6.59
C LEU A 349 -8.66 11.31 -5.93
N ILE A 350 -8.40 12.35 -6.72
CA ILE A 350 -8.18 13.72 -6.23
C ILE A 350 -9.43 14.26 -5.53
N LYS A 351 -10.64 14.07 -6.11
CA LYS A 351 -11.90 14.47 -5.49
C LYS A 351 -12.16 13.77 -4.15
N ILE A 352 -11.87 12.46 -4.07
CA ILE A 352 -11.97 11.68 -2.83
C ILE A 352 -11.03 12.29 -1.77
N THR A 353 -9.79 12.57 -2.15
CA THR A 353 -8.78 13.16 -1.25
C THR A 353 -9.22 14.52 -0.72
N ILE A 354 -9.72 15.41 -1.58
CA ILE A 354 -10.23 16.72 -1.17
C ILE A 354 -11.41 16.57 -0.19
N SER A 355 -12.33 15.63 -0.45
CA SER A 355 -13.46 15.37 0.43
C SER A 355 -13.02 14.86 1.80
N ASN A 356 -12.07 13.91 1.82
CA ASN A 356 -11.52 13.35 3.05
C ASN A 356 -10.75 14.41 3.86
N GLN A 357 -9.97 15.26 3.18
CA GLN A 357 -9.25 16.35 3.86
C GLN A 357 -10.22 17.35 4.50
N LYS A 358 -11.28 17.76 3.81
CA LYS A 358 -12.32 18.62 4.40
C LYS A 358 -12.94 18.02 5.66
N LYS A 359 -13.23 16.69 5.65
CA LYS A 359 -13.75 15.99 6.82
C LYS A 359 -12.72 15.93 7.95
N LYS A 360 -11.45 15.71 7.63
CA LYS A 360 -10.35 15.72 8.61
C LYS A 360 -10.20 17.09 9.25
N ASP A 361 -10.23 18.14 8.46
CA ASP A 361 -10.09 19.53 8.93
C ASP A 361 -11.27 19.99 9.79
N SER A 362 -12.47 19.40 9.61
CA SER A 362 -13.64 19.65 10.45
C SER A 362 -13.60 18.96 11.81
N LYS A 363 -12.63 18.07 12.06
CA LYS A 363 -12.46 17.37 13.34
C LYS A 363 -11.51 18.13 14.25
N LEU A 364 -11.77 18.08 15.55
CA LEU A 364 -10.88 18.64 16.56
C LEU A 364 -9.55 17.85 16.56
N GLN A 365 -8.47 18.51 16.15
CA GLN A 365 -7.14 17.89 16.03
C GLN A 365 -6.19 18.29 17.16
N ALA A 366 -6.45 19.41 17.82
CA ALA A 366 -5.68 19.89 18.96
C ALA A 366 -6.63 20.45 20.02
N PHE A 367 -6.25 20.31 21.25
CA PHE A 367 -6.98 20.83 22.39
C PHE A 367 -6.12 21.90 23.09
N GLU A 368 -6.60 23.12 23.14
CA GLU A 368 -5.97 24.17 23.95
C GLU A 368 -6.34 23.96 25.42
N GLY A 369 -5.47 23.29 26.15
CA GLY A 369 -5.62 23.08 27.58
C GLY A 369 -4.52 23.82 28.34
N ASN A 370 -4.87 24.61 29.36
CA ASN A 370 -3.91 25.28 30.23
C ASN A 370 -3.24 24.34 31.24
N LEU A 371 -2.96 23.07 30.80
CA LEU A 371 -2.38 22.06 31.69
C LEU A 371 -0.99 22.43 32.20
N LEU A 372 -0.19 23.12 31.36
CA LEU A 372 1.15 23.57 31.76
C LEU A 372 1.08 24.66 32.83
N GLU A 373 0.18 25.64 32.68
CA GLU A 373 -0.06 26.67 33.70
C GLU A 373 -0.56 26.06 35.01
N GLN A 374 -1.50 25.10 34.92
CA GLN A 374 -2.01 24.38 36.09
C GLN A 374 -0.91 23.53 36.75
N TYR A 375 -0.01 22.92 35.96
CA TYR A 375 1.11 22.12 36.48
C TYR A 375 2.09 22.99 37.28
N ASP A 376 2.44 24.17 36.80
CA ASP A 376 3.34 25.11 37.49
C ASP A 376 2.71 25.67 38.78
N ILE A 377 1.41 25.97 38.77
CA ILE A 377 0.66 26.35 39.97
C ILE A 377 0.67 25.25 41.04
N LEU A 378 0.43 23.97 40.61
CA LEU A 378 0.44 22.83 41.50
C LEU A 378 1.84 22.54 42.07
N LYS A 379 2.89 22.72 41.27
CA LYS A 379 4.29 22.54 41.69
C LYS A 379 4.73 23.65 42.67
N GLY A 380 4.34 24.89 42.39
CA GLY A 380 4.54 26.04 43.27
C GLY A 380 3.87 25.83 44.64
N LYS A 381 2.61 25.40 44.68
CA LYS A 381 1.89 25.06 45.93
C LYS A 381 2.52 23.92 46.72
N LYS A 382 3.10 22.92 46.06
CA LYS A 382 3.82 21.81 46.74
C LYS A 382 5.13 22.27 47.35
N LEU A 383 5.87 23.16 46.68
CA LEU A 383 7.12 23.74 47.19
C LEU A 383 6.85 24.67 48.36
N GLN A 384 5.79 25.48 48.30
CA GLN A 384 5.36 26.35 49.42
C GLN A 384 5.02 25.54 50.63
N LYS A 385 4.16 24.50 50.52
CA LYS A 385 3.79 23.59 51.62
C LYS A 385 5.00 22.85 52.24
N LYS A 386 6.02 22.61 51.46
CA LYS A 386 7.26 21.97 51.98
C LYS A 386 8.10 22.99 52.78
N LYS A 387 8.23 24.22 52.33
CA LYS A 387 8.87 25.31 53.04
C LYS A 387 8.17 25.63 54.38
N ASP A 388 6.83 25.72 54.35
CA ASP A 388 6.04 26.00 55.54
C ASP A 388 6.18 24.90 56.62
N LYS A 389 6.36 23.64 56.24
CA LYS A 389 6.62 22.52 57.13
C LYS A 389 8.03 22.51 57.69
N GLU A 390 9.02 22.98 56.93
CA GLU A 390 10.42 23.09 57.39
C GLU A 390 10.62 24.30 58.33
N ASN A 391 9.84 25.36 58.18
CA ASN A 391 9.87 26.53 59.08
C ASN A 391 9.07 26.34 60.37
N GLN A 392 8.31 25.21 60.51
CA GLN A 392 7.55 24.88 61.71
C GLN A 392 8.23 23.81 62.58
N LYS A 393 9.41 23.36 62.19
CA LYS A 393 10.34 22.53 62.94
C LYS A 393 11.54 23.36 63.44
#